data_6aabd6a73f489e14ed84ec27c9cc0955
#
_entry.id   6aabd6a73f489e14ed84ec27c9cc0955
#
_cell.length_a   1.000
_cell.length_b   1.000
_cell.length_c   1.000
_cell.angle_alpha   90.00
_cell.angle_beta   90.00
_cell.angle_gamma   90.00
#
_symmetry.space_group_name_H-M   'P 1'
#
loop_
_entity.id
_entity.type
_entity.pdbx_description
1 polymer ?
#
loop_
_entity_poly.entity_id
_entity_poly.type
_entity_poly.pdbx_seq_one_letter_code
_entity_poly.pdbx_strand_id
1 'polypeptide(L)'
;MLHLARKAFWPAPIPFPVLHVDTGHNFPELLAYRDRTVEELGLRLVVARVQDYIDDGRLRERTDGTRNPLQTIPLLDAIEEGGFDGVFGGGRRDEEKARAKERIVSLRDEFGQWDPRNQRPELWNLLNPRHRPGEHVRVFPLSNWTELDVWRYIEREDIALPGLYYAHEREVFLRDGMWLA
;
A
#
# COMPACT_ATOMS: atom_id res chain seq x y z
N MET A 1 -4.79 1.29 -7.86
CA MET A 1 -5.77 0.73 -6.90
C MET A 1 -7.03 1.57 -6.78
N LEU A 2 -6.98 2.84 -6.37
CA LEU A 2 -8.18 3.68 -6.19
C LEU A 2 -9.04 3.80 -7.46
N HIS A 3 -8.43 3.90 -8.64
CA HIS A 3 -9.15 3.88 -9.92
C HIS A 3 -9.99 2.59 -10.10
N LEU A 4 -9.42 1.43 -9.78
CA LEU A 4 -10.13 0.14 -9.83
C LEU A 4 -11.26 0.09 -8.79
N ALA A 5 -11.02 0.56 -7.57
CA ALA A 5 -12.05 0.63 -6.54
C ALA A 5 -13.21 1.53 -6.99
N ARG A 6 -12.93 2.72 -7.53
CA ARG A 6 -13.96 3.60 -8.09
C ARG A 6 -14.81 2.91 -9.16
N LYS A 7 -14.17 2.17 -10.07
CA LYS A 7 -14.92 1.41 -11.11
C LYS A 7 -15.75 0.29 -10.52
N ALA A 8 -15.22 -0.43 -9.54
CA ALA A 8 -15.90 -1.58 -8.93
C ALA A 8 -17.15 -1.18 -8.12
N PHE A 9 -17.14 -0.01 -7.50
CA PHE A 9 -18.26 0.47 -6.70
C PHE A 9 -19.21 1.41 -7.44
N TRP A 10 -18.88 1.82 -8.68
CA TRP A 10 -19.73 2.70 -9.47
C TRP A 10 -21.17 2.17 -9.59
N PRO A 11 -22.26 2.99 -9.41
CA PRO A 11 -22.24 4.44 -9.18
C PRO A 11 -22.10 4.85 -7.70
N ALA A 12 -21.99 3.91 -6.76
CA ALA A 12 -21.81 4.22 -5.35
C ALA A 12 -20.40 4.75 -5.07
N PRO A 13 -20.21 5.56 -4.00
CA PRO A 13 -18.89 5.94 -3.54
C PRO A 13 -18.13 4.74 -3.00
N ILE A 14 -16.79 4.84 -2.95
CA ILE A 14 -15.94 3.84 -2.31
C ILE A 14 -16.26 3.80 -0.81
N PRO A 15 -16.65 2.65 -0.23
CA PRO A 15 -17.21 2.57 1.12
C PRO A 15 -16.16 2.47 2.24
N PHE A 16 -14.86 2.53 1.91
CA PHE A 16 -13.77 2.36 2.88
C PHE A 16 -12.75 3.51 2.80
N PRO A 17 -11.99 3.78 3.87
CA PRO A 17 -10.98 4.82 3.89
C PRO A 17 -9.73 4.41 3.11
N VAL A 18 -8.91 5.41 2.78
CA VAL A 18 -7.54 5.23 2.35
C VAL A 18 -6.62 5.32 3.56
N LEU A 19 -5.78 4.31 3.76
CA LEU A 19 -4.76 4.30 4.80
C LEU A 19 -3.40 4.60 4.19
N HIS A 20 -2.72 5.59 4.71
CA HIS A 20 -1.34 5.93 4.38
C HIS A 20 -0.46 5.80 5.62
N VAL A 21 0.57 4.95 5.54
CA VAL A 21 1.62 4.90 6.58
C VAL A 21 2.72 5.87 6.17
N ASP A 22 2.83 6.96 6.90
CA ASP A 22 3.78 8.03 6.62
C ASP A 22 5.09 7.79 7.36
N THR A 23 6.16 7.55 6.62
CA THR A 23 7.51 7.38 7.16
C THR A 23 8.20 8.72 7.47
N GLY A 24 7.65 9.84 7.00
CA GLY A 24 8.30 11.14 7.02
C GLY A 24 9.35 11.33 5.91
N HIS A 25 9.57 10.31 5.08
CA HIS A 25 10.55 10.35 3.97
C HIS A 25 9.86 10.36 2.59
N ASN A 26 8.58 10.64 2.55
CA ASN A 26 7.85 10.73 1.28
C ASN A 26 8.15 12.06 0.58
N PHE A 27 8.26 12.00 -0.74
CA PHE A 27 8.41 13.21 -1.54
C PHE A 27 7.15 14.10 -1.46
N PRO A 28 7.31 15.43 -1.35
CA PRO A 28 6.18 16.36 -1.26
C PRO A 28 5.18 16.21 -2.41
N GLU A 29 5.66 15.93 -3.62
CA GLU A 29 4.83 15.73 -4.81
C GLU A 29 3.92 14.49 -4.66
N LEU A 30 4.40 13.44 -3.98
CA LEU A 30 3.60 12.25 -3.70
C LEU A 30 2.49 12.55 -2.68
N LEU A 31 2.83 13.31 -1.63
CA LEU A 31 1.85 13.72 -0.63
C LEU A 31 0.79 14.64 -1.24
N ALA A 32 1.19 15.61 -2.04
CA ALA A 32 0.26 16.48 -2.75
C ALA A 32 -0.66 15.71 -3.73
N TYR A 33 -0.11 14.73 -4.44
CA TYR A 33 -0.90 13.85 -5.30
C TYR A 33 -1.90 13.02 -4.51
N ARG A 34 -1.48 12.45 -3.36
CA ARG A 34 -2.36 11.71 -2.44
C ARG A 34 -3.54 12.57 -1.98
N ASP A 35 -3.22 13.76 -1.45
CA ASP A 35 -4.23 14.64 -0.86
C ASP A 35 -5.25 15.08 -1.90
N ARG A 36 -4.78 15.53 -3.08
CA ARG A 36 -5.67 15.87 -4.20
C ARG A 36 -6.54 14.68 -4.64
N THR A 37 -5.97 13.49 -4.78
CA THR A 37 -6.72 12.31 -5.21
C THR A 37 -7.80 11.90 -4.20
N VAL A 38 -7.49 12.00 -2.91
CA VAL A 38 -8.43 11.72 -1.83
C VAL A 38 -9.58 12.73 -1.83
N GLU A 39 -9.27 14.02 -2.01
CA GLU A 39 -10.26 15.09 -2.11
C GLU A 39 -11.17 14.92 -3.34
N GLU A 40 -10.59 14.73 -4.51
CA GLU A 40 -11.32 14.53 -5.79
C GLU A 40 -12.28 13.33 -5.74
N LEU A 41 -11.93 12.29 -5.01
CA LEU A 41 -12.75 11.09 -4.85
C LEU A 41 -13.67 11.14 -3.63
N GLY A 42 -13.62 12.20 -2.82
CA GLY A 42 -14.40 12.34 -1.59
C GLY A 42 -14.12 11.24 -0.56
N LEU A 43 -12.86 10.79 -0.44
CA LEU A 43 -12.49 9.69 0.43
C LEU A 43 -12.05 10.16 1.82
N ARG A 44 -12.25 9.32 2.82
CA ARG A 44 -11.64 9.51 4.13
C ARG A 44 -10.19 9.04 4.10
N LEU A 45 -9.26 9.91 4.47
CA LEU A 45 -7.84 9.57 4.62
C LEU A 45 -7.52 9.30 6.09
N VAL A 46 -6.86 8.19 6.36
CA VAL A 46 -6.24 7.84 7.63
C VAL A 46 -4.73 7.87 7.45
N VAL A 47 -4.02 8.64 8.26
CA VAL A 47 -2.56 8.73 8.20
C VAL A 47 -1.97 8.21 9.50
N ALA A 48 -1.22 7.11 9.42
CA ALA A 48 -0.45 6.57 10.53
C ALA A 48 1.01 7.02 10.38
N ARG A 49 1.46 7.92 11.25
CA ARG A 49 2.80 8.51 11.15
C ARG A 49 3.81 7.73 11.99
N VAL A 50 4.87 7.23 11.36
CA VAL A 50 5.98 6.57 12.06
C VAL A 50 6.62 7.50 13.10
N GLN A 51 6.64 8.82 12.84
CA GLN A 51 7.20 9.81 13.76
C GLN A 51 6.47 9.83 15.09
N ASP A 52 5.13 9.78 15.10
CA ASP A 52 4.33 9.78 16.32
C ASP A 52 4.73 8.61 17.23
N TYR A 53 4.97 7.44 16.65
CA TYR A 53 5.43 6.24 17.39
C TYR A 53 6.86 6.33 17.91
N ILE A 54 7.72 7.08 17.23
CA ILE A 54 9.07 7.36 17.71
C ILE A 54 9.03 8.33 18.88
N ASP A 55 8.23 9.40 18.78
CA ASP A 55 8.06 10.43 19.80
C ASP A 55 7.45 9.84 21.07
N ASP A 56 6.51 8.90 20.94
CA ASP A 56 5.90 8.16 22.06
C ASP A 56 6.80 7.04 22.62
N GLY A 57 7.99 6.84 22.04
CA GLY A 57 8.95 5.81 22.48
C GLY A 57 8.55 4.36 22.16
N ARG A 58 7.49 4.15 21.38
CA ARG A 58 7.02 2.82 20.93
C ARG A 58 7.90 2.25 19.82
N LEU A 59 8.54 3.11 19.04
CA LEU A 59 9.53 2.75 18.03
C LEU A 59 10.84 3.48 18.30
N ARG A 60 11.93 2.88 17.84
CA ARG A 60 13.26 3.50 17.85
C ARG A 60 13.73 3.72 16.44
N GLU A 61 14.27 4.90 16.18
CA GLU A 61 14.91 5.20 14.91
C GLU A 61 16.13 4.27 14.71
N ARG A 62 16.27 3.80 13.48
CA ARG A 62 17.39 2.92 13.13
C ARG A 62 18.66 3.75 12.91
N THR A 63 19.81 3.16 13.21
CA THR A 63 21.13 3.81 13.02
C THR A 63 21.44 4.13 11.55
N ASP A 64 20.80 3.42 10.62
CA ASP A 64 20.91 3.63 9.17
C ASP A 64 19.91 4.65 8.62
N GLY A 65 19.07 5.22 9.49
CA GLY A 65 18.03 6.19 9.12
C GLY A 65 16.85 5.60 8.32
N THR A 66 16.85 4.29 8.03
CA THR A 66 15.76 3.68 7.27
C THR A 66 14.50 3.52 8.14
N ARG A 67 13.35 3.98 7.64
CA ARG A 67 12.04 3.89 8.32
C ARG A 67 11.08 2.87 7.70
N ASN A 68 11.43 2.28 6.56
CA ASN A 68 10.57 1.28 5.91
C ASN A 68 10.22 0.08 6.81
N PRO A 69 11.16 -0.50 7.59
CA PRO A 69 10.83 -1.58 8.52
C PRO A 69 9.93 -1.15 9.68
N LEU A 70 9.91 0.15 9.99
CA LEU A 70 9.11 0.70 11.09
C LEU A 70 7.63 0.86 10.77
N GLN A 71 7.21 0.68 9.52
CA GLN A 71 5.83 0.85 9.08
C GLN A 71 4.87 -0.23 9.62
N THR A 72 5.39 -1.36 10.06
CA THR A 72 4.56 -2.52 10.43
C THR A 72 3.66 -2.23 11.62
N ILE A 73 4.21 -1.65 12.71
CA ILE A 73 3.44 -1.36 13.92
C ILE A 73 2.36 -0.30 13.65
N PRO A 74 2.67 0.87 13.07
CA PRO A 74 1.63 1.85 12.73
C PRO A 74 0.54 1.32 11.80
N LEU A 75 0.90 0.42 10.87
CA LEU A 75 -0.07 -0.22 9.99
C LEU A 75 -1.02 -1.14 10.75
N LEU A 76 -0.49 -1.98 11.64
CA LEU A 76 -1.31 -2.94 12.41
C LEU A 76 -2.22 -2.21 13.39
N ASP A 77 -1.71 -1.21 14.09
CA ASP A 77 -2.53 -0.38 14.99
C ASP A 77 -3.67 0.31 14.24
N ALA A 78 -3.38 0.89 13.07
CA ALA A 78 -4.42 1.54 12.26
C ALA A 78 -5.48 0.55 11.72
N ILE A 79 -5.10 -0.70 11.47
CA ILE A 79 -6.03 -1.77 11.08
C ILE A 79 -6.93 -2.13 12.28
N GLU A 80 -6.34 -2.30 13.46
CA GLU A 80 -7.05 -2.65 14.70
C GLU A 80 -8.00 -1.53 15.13
N GLU A 81 -7.49 -0.30 15.23
CA GLU A 81 -8.28 0.90 15.59
C GLU A 81 -9.44 1.16 14.62
N GLY A 82 -9.20 0.88 13.33
CA GLY A 82 -10.21 1.01 12.29
C GLY A 82 -11.22 -0.14 12.26
N GLY A 83 -10.96 -1.25 12.97
CA GLY A 83 -11.78 -2.46 12.93
C GLY A 83 -11.82 -3.09 11.54
N PHE A 84 -10.69 -3.07 10.80
CA PHE A 84 -10.65 -3.53 9.41
C PHE A 84 -10.29 -5.01 9.33
N ASP A 85 -11.18 -5.81 8.79
CA ASP A 85 -10.94 -7.24 8.53
C ASP A 85 -10.12 -7.47 7.25
N GLY A 86 -10.03 -6.47 6.39
CA GLY A 86 -9.31 -6.58 5.12
C GLY A 86 -8.66 -5.28 4.66
N VAL A 87 -7.49 -5.41 4.06
CA VAL A 87 -6.71 -4.27 3.54
C VAL A 87 -6.34 -4.50 2.08
N PHE A 88 -6.78 -3.60 1.20
CA PHE A 88 -6.38 -3.63 -0.20
C PHE A 88 -4.98 -3.04 -0.38
N GLY A 89 -4.13 -3.76 -1.12
CA GLY A 89 -2.79 -3.32 -1.46
C GLY A 89 -2.49 -3.44 -2.96
N GLY A 90 -1.52 -2.66 -3.43
CA GLY A 90 -1.09 -2.65 -4.83
C GLY A 90 -0.02 -3.69 -5.18
N GLY A 91 0.37 -4.56 -4.24
CA GLY A 91 1.45 -5.52 -4.43
C GLY A 91 1.19 -6.49 -5.59
N ARG A 92 2.25 -6.81 -6.34
CA ARG A 92 2.22 -7.77 -7.46
C ARG A 92 3.28 -8.84 -7.25
N ARG A 93 3.03 -10.05 -7.72
CA ARG A 93 4.01 -11.14 -7.66
C ARG A 93 5.24 -10.90 -8.53
N ASP A 94 5.10 -10.04 -9.53
CA ASP A 94 6.15 -9.66 -10.48
C ASP A 94 7.16 -8.65 -9.90
N GLU A 95 6.84 -7.98 -8.78
CA GLU A 95 7.71 -6.93 -8.20
C GLU A 95 9.03 -7.48 -7.67
N GLU A 96 8.95 -8.55 -6.89
CA GLU A 96 10.12 -9.15 -6.23
C GLU A 96 9.87 -10.60 -5.79
N LYS A 97 10.94 -11.34 -5.53
CA LYS A 97 10.87 -12.76 -5.10
C LYS A 97 10.05 -12.95 -3.82
N ALA A 98 10.13 -12.03 -2.87
CA ALA A 98 9.39 -12.12 -1.62
C ALA A 98 7.88 -12.07 -1.83
N ARG A 99 7.41 -11.37 -2.86
CA ARG A 99 5.98 -11.28 -3.22
C ARG A 99 5.48 -12.42 -4.11
N ALA A 100 6.36 -13.18 -4.72
CA ALA A 100 5.99 -14.28 -5.62
C ALA A 100 5.12 -15.37 -4.94
N LYS A 101 5.22 -15.50 -3.63
CA LYS A 101 4.43 -16.43 -2.81
C LYS A 101 3.03 -15.93 -2.46
N GLU A 102 2.79 -14.63 -2.51
CA GLU A 102 1.51 -14.03 -2.12
C GLU A 102 0.42 -14.37 -3.15
N ARG A 103 -0.81 -14.43 -2.67
CA ARG A 103 -2.00 -14.66 -3.47
C ARG A 103 -2.82 -13.38 -3.53
N ILE A 104 -3.91 -13.37 -4.30
CA ILE A 104 -4.84 -12.24 -4.32
C ILE A 104 -5.38 -12.01 -2.90
N VAL A 105 -5.82 -13.06 -2.21
CA VAL A 105 -6.21 -13.01 -0.79
C VAL A 105 -5.11 -13.62 0.05
N SER A 106 -4.35 -12.80 0.73
CA SER A 106 -3.24 -13.21 1.59
C SER A 106 -3.68 -13.16 3.06
N LEU A 107 -3.76 -14.33 3.69
CA LEU A 107 -4.17 -14.43 5.09
C LEU A 107 -3.04 -13.99 6.02
N ARG A 108 -3.39 -13.20 7.04
CA ARG A 108 -2.48 -12.73 8.09
C ARG A 108 -2.95 -13.25 9.43
N ASP A 109 -2.02 -13.76 10.23
CA ASP A 109 -2.27 -14.15 11.59
C ASP A 109 -2.53 -12.94 12.50
N GLU A 110 -2.79 -13.19 13.77
CA GLU A 110 -3.00 -12.17 14.82
C GLU A 110 -1.80 -11.21 15.01
N PHE A 111 -0.60 -11.57 14.54
CA PHE A 111 0.59 -10.74 14.55
C PHE A 111 0.82 -9.99 13.22
N GLY A 112 -0.13 -10.09 12.28
CA GLY A 112 -0.03 -9.48 10.96
C GLY A 112 0.96 -10.17 10.01
N GLN A 113 1.48 -11.35 10.39
CA GLN A 113 2.40 -12.12 9.57
C GLN A 113 1.65 -12.97 8.55
N TRP A 114 2.28 -13.21 7.40
CA TRP A 114 1.71 -14.12 6.41
C TRP A 114 1.63 -15.54 6.96
N ASP A 115 0.42 -16.12 6.92
CA ASP A 115 0.17 -17.49 7.35
C ASP A 115 0.12 -18.47 6.16
N PRO A 116 1.26 -19.11 5.83
CA PRO A 116 1.32 -20.05 4.71
C PRO A 116 0.53 -21.32 4.93
N ARG A 117 0.25 -21.70 6.17
CA ARG A 117 -0.45 -22.96 6.50
C ARG A 117 -1.94 -22.87 6.21
N ASN A 118 -2.50 -21.69 6.43
CA ASN A 118 -3.92 -21.42 6.21
C ASN A 118 -4.17 -20.70 4.88
N GLN A 119 -3.10 -20.40 4.11
CA GLN A 119 -3.24 -19.82 2.77
C GLN A 119 -4.03 -20.78 1.87
N ARG A 120 -5.13 -20.30 1.30
CA ARG A 120 -6.01 -21.09 0.45
C ARG A 120 -5.57 -21.01 -1.02
N PRO A 121 -5.71 -22.08 -1.80
CA PRO A 121 -5.49 -22.05 -3.23
C PRO A 121 -6.56 -21.20 -3.91
N GLU A 122 -6.16 -20.48 -4.96
CA GLU A 122 -7.04 -19.61 -5.77
C GLU A 122 -7.28 -20.20 -7.16
N LEU A 123 -7.65 -21.49 -7.18
CA LEU A 123 -7.95 -22.20 -8.41
C LEU A 123 -9.24 -21.64 -9.03
N TRP A 124 -9.27 -21.53 -10.36
CA TRP A 124 -10.42 -21.03 -11.14
C TRP A 124 -10.94 -19.67 -10.70
N ASN A 125 -10.07 -18.79 -10.18
CA ASN A 125 -10.41 -17.48 -9.62
C ASN A 125 -11.42 -17.54 -8.44
N LEU A 126 -11.48 -18.66 -7.73
CA LEU A 126 -12.26 -18.77 -6.51
C LEU A 126 -11.47 -18.15 -5.35
N LEU A 127 -11.96 -17.05 -4.84
CA LEU A 127 -11.34 -16.32 -3.73
C LEU A 127 -12.08 -16.64 -2.42
N ASN A 128 -11.32 -16.87 -1.35
CA ASN A 128 -11.90 -17.16 -0.04
C ASN A 128 -11.24 -16.28 1.04
N PRO A 129 -11.86 -15.16 1.40
CA PRO A 129 -11.34 -14.22 2.41
C PRO A 129 -11.74 -14.60 3.83
N ARG A 130 -12.28 -15.81 4.08
CA ARG A 130 -12.69 -16.22 5.42
C ARG A 130 -11.50 -16.19 6.37
N HIS A 131 -11.65 -15.49 7.48
CA HIS A 131 -10.69 -15.34 8.55
C HIS A 131 -11.37 -15.57 9.91
N ARG A 132 -10.59 -15.66 10.98
CA ARG A 132 -11.04 -15.78 12.37
C ARG A 132 -10.93 -14.41 13.06
N PRO A 133 -11.59 -14.21 14.21
CA PRO A 133 -11.35 -13.04 15.04
C PRO A 133 -9.85 -12.89 15.37
N GLY A 134 -9.31 -11.67 15.22
CA GLY A 134 -7.90 -11.37 15.38
C GLY A 134 -7.02 -11.58 14.15
N GLU A 135 -7.48 -12.36 13.16
CA GLU A 135 -6.84 -12.46 11.84
C GLU A 135 -7.37 -11.37 10.92
N HIS A 136 -6.60 -11.03 9.90
CA HIS A 136 -7.08 -10.17 8.81
C HIS A 136 -6.56 -10.64 7.45
N VAL A 137 -7.13 -10.13 6.38
CA VAL A 137 -6.71 -10.45 5.03
C VAL A 137 -6.10 -9.24 4.34
N ARG A 138 -5.01 -9.45 3.61
CA ARG A 138 -4.52 -8.48 2.63
C ARG A 138 -4.96 -8.93 1.24
N VAL A 139 -5.60 -8.03 0.53
CA VAL A 139 -6.15 -8.31 -0.80
C VAL A 139 -5.34 -7.55 -1.84
N PHE A 140 -4.72 -8.29 -2.76
CA PHE A 140 -3.88 -7.75 -3.83
C PHE A 140 -4.52 -7.98 -5.21
N PRO A 141 -5.47 -7.16 -5.62
CA PRO A 141 -6.18 -7.34 -6.89
C PRO A 141 -5.27 -7.34 -8.11
N LEU A 142 -4.09 -6.70 -8.01
CA LEU A 142 -3.07 -6.66 -9.05
C LEU A 142 -2.05 -7.79 -8.97
N SER A 143 -2.22 -8.75 -8.06
CA SER A 143 -1.22 -9.81 -7.78
C SER A 143 -0.68 -10.51 -9.03
N ASN A 144 -1.54 -10.75 -10.03
CA ASN A 144 -1.21 -11.45 -11.27
C ASN A 144 -0.76 -10.54 -12.42
N TRP A 145 -0.74 -9.22 -12.22
CA TRP A 145 -0.35 -8.25 -13.23
C TRP A 145 1.17 -8.12 -13.31
N THR A 146 1.68 -8.01 -14.52
CA THR A 146 3.06 -7.60 -14.75
C THR A 146 3.19 -6.07 -14.67
N GLU A 147 4.41 -5.57 -14.56
CA GLU A 147 4.69 -4.13 -14.66
C GLU A 147 4.10 -3.54 -15.95
N LEU A 148 4.32 -4.23 -17.07
CA LEU A 148 3.82 -3.80 -18.37
C LEU A 148 2.28 -3.74 -18.42
N ASP A 149 1.59 -4.67 -17.75
CA ASP A 149 0.12 -4.64 -17.68
C ASP A 149 -0.38 -3.40 -16.95
N VAL A 150 0.32 -2.99 -15.86
CA VAL A 150 -0.01 -1.77 -15.12
C VAL A 150 0.14 -0.54 -16.02
N TRP A 151 1.26 -0.41 -16.74
CA TRP A 151 1.50 0.73 -17.62
C TRP A 151 0.50 0.81 -18.78
N ARG A 152 0.20 -0.31 -19.42
CA ARG A 152 -0.83 -0.39 -20.48
C ARG A 152 -2.22 -0.03 -19.95
N TYR A 153 -2.51 -0.41 -18.72
CA TYR A 153 -3.79 -0.08 -18.09
C TYR A 153 -3.87 1.43 -17.78
N ILE A 154 -2.80 2.02 -17.24
CA ILE A 154 -2.70 3.44 -16.98
C ILE A 154 -2.92 4.25 -18.27
N GLU A 155 -2.24 3.87 -19.36
CA GLU A 155 -2.38 4.50 -20.67
C GLU A 155 -3.81 4.38 -21.21
N ARG A 156 -4.37 3.16 -21.19
CA ARG A 156 -5.72 2.91 -21.71
C ARG A 156 -6.84 3.67 -20.98
N GLU A 157 -6.70 3.80 -19.68
CA GLU A 157 -7.72 4.43 -18.82
C GLU A 157 -7.41 5.91 -18.54
N ASP A 158 -6.35 6.44 -19.13
CA ASP A 158 -5.88 7.83 -18.94
C ASP A 158 -5.77 8.20 -17.46
N ILE A 159 -5.06 7.37 -16.69
CA ILE A 159 -4.93 7.54 -15.24
C ILE A 159 -3.84 8.57 -14.96
N ALA A 160 -4.19 9.66 -14.28
CA ALA A 160 -3.24 10.65 -13.83
C ALA A 160 -2.18 10.06 -12.90
N LEU A 161 -0.93 10.46 -13.09
CA LEU A 161 0.21 10.05 -12.29
C LEU A 161 0.79 11.24 -11.51
N PRO A 162 1.48 10.98 -10.38
CA PRO A 162 2.25 12.03 -9.72
C PRO A 162 3.38 12.51 -10.62
N GLY A 163 3.76 13.79 -10.49
CA GLY A 163 4.79 14.44 -11.29
C GLY A 163 6.15 13.74 -11.30
N LEU A 164 6.41 12.92 -10.28
CA LEU A 164 7.63 12.10 -10.15
C LEU A 164 7.88 11.12 -11.31
N TYR A 165 6.83 10.73 -12.04
CA TYR A 165 6.94 9.83 -13.20
C TYR A 165 7.31 10.55 -14.50
N TYR A 166 7.32 11.89 -14.50
CA TYR A 166 7.67 12.69 -15.65
C TYR A 166 9.01 13.40 -15.43
N ALA A 167 9.63 13.87 -16.51
CA ALA A 167 10.82 14.69 -16.40
C ALA A 167 10.51 15.95 -15.56
N HIS A 168 11.33 16.22 -14.55
CA HIS A 168 11.19 17.36 -13.66
C HIS A 168 12.56 17.78 -13.11
N GLU A 169 12.66 19.02 -12.68
CA GLU A 169 13.85 19.54 -12.00
C GLU A 169 13.79 19.18 -10.50
N ARG A 170 14.93 18.73 -9.98
CA ARG A 170 15.08 18.36 -8.57
C ARG A 170 16.49 18.63 -8.08
N GLU A 171 16.62 19.05 -6.85
CA GLU A 171 17.91 19.06 -6.17
C GLU A 171 18.40 17.62 -5.98
N VAL A 172 19.64 17.39 -6.39
CA VAL A 172 20.29 16.09 -6.26
C VAL A 172 21.72 16.28 -5.73
N PHE A 173 22.22 15.27 -5.04
CA PHE A 173 23.60 15.24 -4.58
C PHE A 173 24.31 13.99 -5.11
N LEU A 174 25.64 14.11 -5.28
CA LEU A 174 26.46 12.99 -5.72
C LEU A 174 26.99 12.22 -4.51
N ARG A 175 26.71 10.92 -4.46
CA ARG A 175 27.25 10.01 -3.45
C ARG A 175 27.63 8.69 -4.12
N ASP A 176 28.87 8.23 -3.87
CA ASP A 176 29.40 6.94 -4.40
C ASP A 176 29.23 6.79 -5.93
N GLY A 177 29.35 7.90 -6.67
CA GLY A 177 29.19 7.95 -8.12
C GLY A 177 27.73 7.92 -8.60
N MET A 178 26.75 7.99 -7.71
CA MET A 178 25.32 8.02 -8.01
C MET A 178 24.70 9.37 -7.65
N TRP A 179 23.81 9.86 -8.51
CA TRP A 179 22.96 11.01 -8.21
C TRP A 179 21.76 10.55 -7.38
N LEU A 180 21.60 11.13 -6.20
CA LEU A 180 20.51 10.85 -5.26
C LEU A 180 19.68 12.12 -5.03
N ALA A 181 18.37 11.97 -4.82
CA ALA A 181 17.44 13.02 -4.45
C ALA A 181 17.00 12.90 -2.98
#